data_0dfc0c12fc54a6de0ec960f4d1b8ddd7
#
_entry.id   0dfc0c12fc54a6de0ec960f4d1b8ddd7
#
_cell.length_a   1.000
_cell.length_b   1.000
_cell.length_c   1.000
_cell.angle_alpha   90.00
_cell.angle_beta   90.00
_cell.angle_gamma   90.00
#
_symmetry.space_group_name_H-M   'P 1'
#
loop_
_entity.id
_entity.type
_entity.pdbx_description
1 polymer ?
#
loop_
_entity_poly.entity_id
_entity_poly.type
_entity_poly.pdbx_seq_one_letter_code
_entity_poly.pdbx_strand_id
1 'polypeptide(L)'
;MSRILNFGSCNLDYVYTLDHIVTAGETEASTGLSIFPGGKGLNQSIAAARAGAKVYHAGCIGEDGLLLQSVLRGSGVDVSFLRISEGRSGHAIIQVAGSGENSIVLYQGANVSFTEEQIDGFLESFGKDDILLVQNETNLVSYAVDKAYEKGMTVALTPSPFNENIKSIDLSKLSYLLLNEIEIKELSGANDTEAAVISLLNKYPNLKIMLTLGSRGCTYRDTELSLFHPAFSVKAVDTTGAGDTFAGYFITGISEGMTCADAMRLASAAAALAVSEKGAATSIPRRRDVTEALSTLKVNENAKKQDAVSDAVHSYIDLHYADASLAGLAAHLGYTEVYAGEVAKRVLGTTFTSALKEKRCEVARTLLSDTDMPISDIICDVGYENESYFRKAFKTLYGKTPGEYRRLVKGLKIIK
;
A
#
# COMPACT_ATOMS: atom_id res chain seq x y z
N MET A 1 -6.09 24.44 -4.32
CA MET A 1 -6.37 23.07 -3.89
C MET A 1 -6.56 22.22 -5.13
N SER A 2 -5.80 21.18 -5.27
CA SER A 2 -5.86 20.26 -6.41
C SER A 2 -7.21 19.52 -6.41
N ARG A 3 -7.78 19.29 -7.61
CA ARG A 3 -8.98 18.45 -7.75
C ARG A 3 -8.55 16.98 -7.77
N ILE A 4 -9.42 16.12 -7.27
CA ILE A 4 -9.23 14.68 -7.32
C ILE A 4 -10.22 14.09 -8.33
N LEU A 5 -9.71 13.48 -9.39
CA LEU A 5 -10.48 12.60 -10.26
C LEU A 5 -10.27 11.17 -9.78
N ASN A 6 -11.30 10.55 -9.27
CA ASN A 6 -11.25 9.14 -8.91
C ASN A 6 -11.91 8.31 -10.02
N PHE A 7 -11.08 7.56 -10.76
CA PHE A 7 -11.56 6.58 -11.74
C PHE A 7 -11.63 5.21 -11.07
N GLY A 8 -12.86 4.78 -10.75
CA GLY A 8 -13.02 3.60 -9.92
C GLY A 8 -14.41 2.97 -9.93
N SER A 9 -14.54 1.88 -9.22
CA SER A 9 -15.71 1.03 -9.15
C SER A 9 -16.83 1.62 -8.29
N CYS A 10 -18.06 1.19 -8.63
CA CYS A 10 -19.26 1.33 -7.81
C CYS A 10 -19.97 -0.01 -7.73
N ASN A 11 -20.20 -0.53 -6.52
CA ASN A 11 -20.82 -1.83 -6.31
C ASN A 11 -22.05 -1.74 -5.40
N LEU A 12 -23.01 -2.63 -5.65
CA LEU A 12 -24.09 -2.95 -4.71
C LEU A 12 -23.66 -4.20 -3.92
N ASP A 13 -23.46 -4.06 -2.62
CA ASP A 13 -23.08 -5.17 -1.76
C ASP A 13 -24.34 -5.81 -1.16
N TYR A 14 -24.72 -6.98 -1.65
CA TYR A 14 -25.83 -7.80 -1.16
C TYR A 14 -25.34 -8.70 -0.04
N VAL A 15 -25.62 -8.32 1.20
CA VAL A 15 -25.16 -9.03 2.40
C VAL A 15 -26.27 -9.96 2.90
N TYR A 16 -26.06 -11.25 2.77
CA TYR A 16 -26.94 -12.31 3.26
C TYR A 16 -26.45 -12.80 4.62
N THR A 17 -27.32 -12.75 5.62
CA THR A 17 -27.05 -13.33 6.94
C THR A 17 -27.49 -14.79 6.94
N LEU A 18 -26.58 -15.69 7.31
CA LEU A 18 -26.77 -17.14 7.31
C LEU A 18 -26.29 -17.74 8.64
N ASP A 19 -26.72 -18.96 8.96
CA ASP A 19 -26.17 -19.68 10.10
C ASP A 19 -24.71 -20.11 9.85
N HIS A 20 -24.41 -20.51 8.60
CA HIS A 20 -23.05 -20.87 8.14
C HIS A 20 -22.87 -20.50 6.66
N ILE A 21 -21.64 -20.53 6.17
CA ILE A 21 -21.34 -20.31 4.74
C ILE A 21 -21.79 -21.54 3.96
N VAL A 22 -22.60 -21.32 2.91
CA VAL A 22 -23.19 -22.38 2.08
C VAL A 22 -22.09 -23.20 1.40
N THR A 23 -22.20 -24.52 1.51
CA THR A 23 -21.28 -25.48 0.89
C THR A 23 -21.81 -26.03 -0.43
N ALA A 24 -20.94 -26.68 -1.24
CA ALA A 24 -21.37 -27.23 -2.55
C ALA A 24 -22.48 -28.29 -2.38
N GLY A 25 -23.58 -28.07 -3.10
CA GLY A 25 -24.75 -28.96 -3.09
C GLY A 25 -25.79 -28.65 -2.00
N GLU A 26 -25.55 -27.66 -1.18
CA GLU A 26 -26.44 -27.18 -0.11
C GLU A 26 -27.37 -26.09 -0.59
N THR A 27 -28.57 -26.03 0.04
CA THR A 27 -29.49 -24.90 -0.11
C THR A 27 -29.89 -24.42 1.28
N GLU A 28 -29.47 -23.18 1.58
CA GLU A 28 -29.71 -22.54 2.87
C GLU A 28 -30.61 -21.31 2.71
N ALA A 29 -31.56 -21.13 3.63
CA ALA A 29 -32.43 -19.95 3.66
C ALA A 29 -31.74 -18.84 4.48
N SER A 30 -31.49 -17.68 3.87
CA SER A 30 -30.95 -16.54 4.60
C SER A 30 -31.95 -16.00 5.62
N THR A 31 -31.47 -15.60 6.79
CA THR A 31 -32.26 -14.97 7.86
C THR A 31 -32.41 -13.46 7.66
N GLY A 32 -31.62 -12.86 6.77
CA GLY A 32 -31.66 -11.44 6.44
C GLY A 32 -30.95 -11.09 5.15
N LEU A 33 -31.41 -10.03 4.49
CA LEU A 33 -30.73 -9.41 3.34
C LEU A 33 -30.62 -7.90 3.59
N SER A 34 -29.40 -7.39 3.45
CA SER A 34 -29.12 -5.95 3.44
C SER A 34 -28.39 -5.58 2.16
N ILE A 35 -28.66 -4.38 1.63
CA ILE A 35 -27.98 -3.86 0.44
C ILE A 35 -27.23 -2.61 0.84
N PHE A 36 -25.92 -2.62 0.64
CA PHE A 36 -25.06 -1.48 0.96
C PHE A 36 -24.37 -0.94 -0.30
N PRO A 37 -24.14 0.39 -0.35
CA PRO A 37 -23.23 0.95 -1.34
C PRO A 37 -21.80 0.54 -1.00
N GLY A 38 -21.06 0.06 -2.01
CA GLY A 38 -19.69 -0.42 -1.89
C GLY A 38 -18.89 -0.17 -3.15
N GLY A 39 -17.76 -0.85 -3.24
CA GLY A 39 -16.73 -0.65 -4.26
C GLY A 39 -15.64 0.31 -3.79
N LYS A 40 -14.37 -0.04 -4.05
CA LYS A 40 -13.22 0.75 -3.59
C LYS A 40 -13.26 2.18 -4.16
N GLY A 41 -13.61 2.33 -5.42
CA GLY A 41 -13.73 3.64 -6.06
C GLY A 41 -14.76 4.52 -5.38
N LEU A 42 -15.97 3.99 -5.11
CA LEU A 42 -17.02 4.71 -4.40
C LEU A 42 -16.55 5.10 -2.99
N ASN A 43 -16.00 4.16 -2.22
CA ASN A 43 -15.55 4.41 -0.86
C ASN A 43 -14.45 5.48 -0.79
N GLN A 44 -13.44 5.41 -1.66
CA GLN A 44 -12.35 6.38 -1.72
C GLN A 44 -12.83 7.77 -2.16
N SER A 45 -13.79 7.84 -3.10
CA SER A 45 -14.42 9.12 -3.48
C SER A 45 -15.17 9.76 -2.32
N ILE A 46 -15.95 8.96 -1.58
CA ILE A 46 -16.68 9.44 -0.40
C ILE A 46 -15.71 9.89 0.68
N ALA A 47 -14.65 9.13 0.92
CA ALA A 47 -13.63 9.45 1.92
C ALA A 47 -12.94 10.77 1.59
N ALA A 48 -12.50 10.96 0.36
CA ALA A 48 -11.86 12.19 -0.07
C ALA A 48 -12.82 13.40 -0.02
N ALA A 49 -14.07 13.25 -0.43
CA ALA A 49 -15.05 14.32 -0.36
C ALA A 49 -15.41 14.69 1.09
N ARG A 50 -15.60 13.71 1.97
CA ARG A 50 -15.85 13.94 3.41
C ARG A 50 -14.63 14.51 4.12
N ALA A 51 -13.43 14.25 3.60
CA ALA A 51 -12.18 14.88 4.05
C ALA A 51 -12.05 16.35 3.58
N GLY A 52 -12.89 16.83 2.67
CA GLY A 52 -12.94 18.23 2.22
C GLY A 52 -12.37 18.50 0.83
N ALA A 53 -11.92 17.48 0.09
CA ALA A 53 -11.44 17.64 -1.26
C ALA A 53 -12.57 17.90 -2.28
N LYS A 54 -12.24 18.56 -3.39
CA LYS A 54 -13.09 18.63 -4.57
C LYS A 54 -12.89 17.37 -5.41
N VAL A 55 -13.84 16.43 -5.30
CA VAL A 55 -13.76 15.09 -5.88
C VAL A 55 -14.73 14.94 -7.04
N TYR A 56 -14.24 14.40 -8.14
CA TYR A 56 -15.00 13.93 -9.28
C TYR A 56 -14.89 12.41 -9.36
N HIS A 57 -16.01 11.73 -9.47
CA HIS A 57 -16.02 10.29 -9.65
C HIS A 57 -16.30 9.92 -11.10
N ALA A 58 -15.29 9.35 -11.77
CA ALA A 58 -15.45 8.69 -13.07
C ALA A 58 -15.68 7.20 -12.83
N GLY A 59 -16.90 6.76 -13.04
CA GLY A 59 -17.35 5.40 -12.79
C GLY A 59 -18.47 5.01 -13.75
N CYS A 60 -18.90 3.75 -13.69
CA CYS A 60 -20.04 3.27 -14.45
C CYS A 60 -20.93 2.41 -13.58
N ILE A 61 -22.24 2.70 -13.61
CA ILE A 61 -23.29 1.93 -12.93
C ILE A 61 -24.29 1.41 -13.95
N GLY A 62 -25.01 0.36 -13.60
CA GLY A 62 -26.17 -0.09 -14.35
C GLY A 62 -27.44 0.70 -13.98
N GLU A 63 -28.56 0.36 -14.60
CA GLU A 63 -29.86 0.97 -14.31
C GLU A 63 -30.31 0.76 -12.84
N ASP A 64 -29.82 -0.30 -12.20
CA ASP A 64 -30.04 -0.63 -10.78
C ASP A 64 -29.18 0.18 -9.82
N GLY A 65 -28.24 1.00 -10.32
CA GLY A 65 -27.21 1.69 -9.55
C GLY A 65 -27.58 3.08 -9.00
N LEU A 66 -28.84 3.53 -9.09
CA LEU A 66 -29.24 4.88 -8.64
C LEU A 66 -28.94 5.15 -7.16
N LEU A 67 -28.94 4.12 -6.31
CA LEU A 67 -28.50 4.22 -4.93
C LEU A 67 -27.05 4.70 -4.83
N LEU A 68 -26.15 4.14 -5.64
CA LEU A 68 -24.72 4.47 -5.66
C LEU A 68 -24.51 5.95 -6.06
N GLN A 69 -25.21 6.41 -7.11
CA GLN A 69 -25.18 7.82 -7.53
C GLN A 69 -25.68 8.75 -6.42
N SER A 70 -26.78 8.38 -5.76
CA SER A 70 -27.36 9.18 -4.67
C SER A 70 -26.41 9.31 -3.49
N VAL A 71 -25.73 8.23 -3.11
CA VAL A 71 -24.77 8.21 -2.00
C VAL A 71 -23.52 9.04 -2.30
N LEU A 72 -22.99 8.95 -3.54
CA LEU A 72 -21.88 9.79 -3.98
C LEU A 72 -22.25 11.28 -3.89
N ARG A 73 -23.38 11.69 -4.50
CA ARG A 73 -23.86 13.08 -4.45
C ARG A 73 -24.11 13.57 -3.02
N GLY A 74 -24.76 12.75 -2.19
CA GLY A 74 -25.03 13.07 -0.79
C GLY A 74 -23.78 13.21 0.07
N SER A 75 -22.66 12.65 -0.39
CA SER A 75 -21.34 12.78 0.24
C SER A 75 -20.54 13.97 -0.29
N GLY A 76 -21.04 14.73 -1.28
CA GLY A 76 -20.37 15.89 -1.86
C GLY A 76 -19.46 15.57 -3.05
N VAL A 77 -19.56 14.39 -3.63
CA VAL A 77 -18.81 13.97 -4.82
C VAL A 77 -19.52 14.51 -6.08
N ASP A 78 -18.75 15.09 -6.99
CA ASP A 78 -19.23 15.44 -8.32
C ASP A 78 -19.33 14.17 -9.17
N VAL A 79 -20.52 13.90 -9.68
CA VAL A 79 -20.85 12.68 -10.44
C VAL A 79 -21.08 12.98 -11.93
N SER A 80 -20.55 14.10 -12.45
CA SER A 80 -20.68 14.46 -13.86
C SER A 80 -20.05 13.45 -14.82
N PHE A 81 -19.07 12.67 -14.34
CA PHE A 81 -18.41 11.60 -15.08
C PHE A 81 -18.90 10.19 -14.72
N LEU A 82 -19.93 10.08 -13.85
CA LEU A 82 -20.57 8.82 -13.57
C LEU A 82 -21.55 8.46 -14.69
N ARG A 83 -21.30 7.36 -15.36
CA ARG A 83 -22.10 6.88 -16.48
C ARG A 83 -23.13 5.86 -16.02
N ILE A 84 -24.25 5.81 -16.73
CA ILE A 84 -25.24 4.73 -16.61
C ILE A 84 -25.15 3.93 -17.90
N SER A 85 -24.90 2.64 -17.80
CA SER A 85 -24.88 1.69 -18.93
C SER A 85 -26.08 0.76 -18.85
N GLU A 86 -26.38 0.13 -19.97
CA GLU A 86 -27.33 -0.99 -19.99
C GLU A 86 -26.80 -2.16 -19.13
N GLY A 87 -27.70 -2.85 -18.47
CA GLY A 87 -27.38 -4.02 -17.65
C GLY A 87 -27.23 -3.69 -16.15
N ARG A 88 -26.46 -4.54 -15.47
CA ARG A 88 -26.31 -4.48 -14.01
C ARG A 88 -25.08 -3.70 -13.57
N SER A 89 -25.21 -2.98 -12.47
CA SER A 89 -24.07 -2.45 -11.73
C SER A 89 -23.12 -3.57 -11.27
N GLY A 90 -21.87 -3.22 -11.02
CA GLY A 90 -20.99 -4.10 -10.24
C GLY A 90 -21.69 -4.45 -8.91
N HIS A 91 -21.53 -5.67 -8.46
CA HIS A 91 -22.11 -6.08 -7.18
C HIS A 91 -21.34 -7.22 -6.53
N ALA A 92 -21.42 -7.28 -5.20
CA ALA A 92 -20.93 -8.39 -4.42
C ALA A 92 -22.08 -9.15 -3.78
N ILE A 93 -22.04 -10.48 -3.84
CA ILE A 93 -22.87 -11.35 -3.01
C ILE A 93 -22.01 -11.76 -1.83
N ILE A 94 -22.37 -11.30 -0.65
CA ILE A 94 -21.62 -11.48 0.59
C ILE A 94 -22.46 -12.36 1.52
N GLN A 95 -21.95 -13.53 1.83
CA GLN A 95 -22.48 -14.41 2.86
C GLN A 95 -21.78 -14.08 4.18
N VAL A 96 -22.56 -13.89 5.25
CA VAL A 96 -22.04 -13.65 6.60
C VAL A 96 -22.65 -14.67 7.54
N ALA A 97 -21.83 -15.54 8.08
CA ALA A 97 -22.23 -16.55 9.04
C ALA A 97 -22.37 -15.97 10.45
N GLY A 98 -23.15 -16.65 11.31
CA GLY A 98 -23.29 -16.29 12.72
C GLY A 98 -21.95 -16.33 13.50
N SER A 99 -20.94 -17.06 13.01
CA SER A 99 -19.55 -17.05 13.51
C SER A 99 -18.77 -15.78 13.20
N GLY A 100 -19.27 -14.95 12.27
CA GLY A 100 -18.56 -13.78 11.72
C GLY A 100 -17.69 -14.09 10.49
N GLU A 101 -17.61 -15.35 10.06
CA GLU A 101 -16.97 -15.72 8.79
C GLU A 101 -17.76 -15.15 7.61
N ASN A 102 -17.06 -14.81 6.53
CA ASN A 102 -17.70 -14.35 5.30
C ASN A 102 -17.16 -15.05 4.06
N SER A 103 -17.97 -15.03 3.00
CA SER A 103 -17.60 -15.46 1.67
C SER A 103 -18.17 -14.47 0.66
N ILE A 104 -17.37 -14.07 -0.32
CA ILE A 104 -17.69 -13.00 -1.25
C ILE A 104 -17.55 -13.48 -2.69
N VAL A 105 -18.64 -13.29 -3.47
CA VAL A 105 -18.61 -13.46 -4.93
C VAL A 105 -18.79 -12.09 -5.55
N LEU A 106 -17.84 -11.66 -6.37
CA LEU A 106 -17.86 -10.37 -7.04
C LEU A 106 -18.27 -10.52 -8.51
N TYR A 107 -19.22 -9.69 -8.96
CA TYR A 107 -19.57 -9.47 -10.35
C TYR A 107 -19.18 -8.06 -10.75
N GLN A 108 -18.29 -7.92 -11.75
CA GLN A 108 -17.77 -6.61 -12.14
C GLN A 108 -18.80 -5.71 -12.82
N GLY A 109 -19.74 -6.28 -13.58
CA GLY A 109 -20.86 -5.55 -14.21
C GLY A 109 -20.39 -4.32 -15.01
N ALA A 110 -21.07 -3.21 -14.80
CA ALA A 110 -20.78 -1.94 -15.47
C ALA A 110 -19.37 -1.39 -15.21
N ASN A 111 -18.68 -1.80 -14.15
CA ASN A 111 -17.32 -1.31 -13.82
C ASN A 111 -16.28 -1.61 -14.92
N VAL A 112 -16.52 -2.59 -15.78
CA VAL A 112 -15.58 -2.98 -16.84
C VAL A 112 -16.09 -2.64 -18.25
N SER A 113 -16.96 -1.64 -18.37
CA SER A 113 -17.58 -1.21 -19.62
C SER A 113 -16.99 0.06 -20.23
N PHE A 114 -15.83 0.51 -19.79
CA PHE A 114 -15.17 1.70 -20.30
C PHE A 114 -14.49 1.46 -21.65
N THR A 115 -14.52 2.51 -22.50
CA THR A 115 -13.69 2.63 -23.71
C THR A 115 -12.61 3.68 -23.51
N GLU A 116 -11.58 3.66 -24.36
CA GLU A 116 -10.48 4.63 -24.31
C GLU A 116 -11.00 6.07 -24.54
N GLU A 117 -11.93 6.27 -25.49
CA GLU A 117 -12.52 7.59 -25.76
C GLU A 117 -13.26 8.18 -24.58
N GLN A 118 -13.85 7.32 -23.74
CA GLN A 118 -14.53 7.76 -22.53
C GLN A 118 -13.52 8.21 -21.46
N ILE A 119 -12.39 7.50 -21.35
CA ILE A 119 -11.29 7.88 -20.46
C ILE A 119 -10.69 9.19 -20.90
N ASP A 120 -10.41 9.36 -22.19
CA ASP A 120 -9.92 10.62 -22.76
C ASP A 120 -10.88 11.76 -22.46
N GLY A 121 -12.20 11.54 -22.65
CA GLY A 121 -13.23 12.53 -22.43
C GLY A 121 -13.28 13.09 -21.00
N PHE A 122 -13.21 12.23 -19.97
CA PHE A 122 -13.20 12.78 -18.62
C PHE A 122 -11.84 13.37 -18.23
N LEU A 123 -10.73 12.86 -18.78
CA LEU A 123 -9.40 13.43 -18.54
C LEU A 123 -9.18 14.79 -19.22
N GLU A 124 -9.94 15.16 -20.28
CA GLU A 124 -9.82 16.47 -20.92
C GLU A 124 -9.94 17.65 -19.95
N SER A 125 -10.77 17.51 -18.93
CA SER A 125 -11.03 18.55 -17.93
C SER A 125 -9.95 18.67 -16.85
N PHE A 126 -8.93 17.79 -16.83
CA PHE A 126 -7.90 17.72 -15.78
C PHE A 126 -6.50 17.91 -16.36
N GLY A 127 -5.54 18.28 -15.49
CA GLY A 127 -4.17 18.55 -15.88
C GLY A 127 -3.20 18.51 -14.71
N LYS A 128 -2.04 19.13 -14.88
CA LYS A 128 -0.85 19.07 -14.01
C LYS A 128 -1.11 19.25 -12.50
N ASP A 129 -2.06 20.10 -12.14
CA ASP A 129 -2.32 20.41 -10.73
C ASP A 129 -3.36 19.46 -10.09
N ASP A 130 -3.89 18.52 -10.88
CA ASP A 130 -4.92 17.60 -10.44
C ASP A 130 -4.35 16.21 -10.10
N ILE A 131 -5.10 15.43 -9.34
CA ILE A 131 -4.73 14.09 -8.93
C ILE A 131 -5.67 13.08 -9.60
N LEU A 132 -5.11 12.06 -10.24
CA LEU A 132 -5.83 10.85 -10.61
C LEU A 132 -5.67 9.82 -9.49
N LEU A 133 -6.78 9.36 -8.92
CA LEU A 133 -6.83 8.25 -7.97
C LEU A 133 -7.49 7.04 -8.65
N VAL A 134 -6.82 5.90 -8.64
CA VAL A 134 -7.30 4.66 -9.28
C VAL A 134 -7.14 3.45 -8.38
N GLN A 135 -7.99 2.45 -8.61
CA GLN A 135 -7.92 1.12 -7.99
C GLN A 135 -7.92 0.06 -9.11
N ASN A 136 -7.88 -1.22 -8.75
CA ASN A 136 -7.85 -2.30 -9.74
C ASN A 136 -9.21 -3.01 -9.88
N GLU A 137 -10.31 -2.26 -9.90
CA GLU A 137 -11.67 -2.80 -10.02
C GLU A 137 -12.39 -2.39 -11.31
N THR A 138 -11.71 -1.64 -12.19
CA THR A 138 -12.23 -1.24 -13.51
C THR A 138 -11.36 -1.79 -14.63
N ASN A 139 -11.85 -1.77 -15.87
CA ASN A 139 -10.99 -2.01 -17.02
C ASN A 139 -10.17 -0.76 -17.39
N LEU A 140 -9.16 -0.91 -18.22
CA LEU A 140 -8.33 0.18 -18.79
C LEU A 140 -7.61 1.07 -17.76
N VAL A 141 -7.34 0.54 -16.54
CA VAL A 141 -6.61 1.30 -15.51
C VAL A 141 -5.23 1.71 -16.00
N SER A 142 -4.49 0.81 -16.68
CA SER A 142 -3.17 1.13 -17.26
C SER A 142 -3.27 2.29 -18.26
N TYR A 143 -4.27 2.28 -19.14
CA TYR A 143 -4.51 3.36 -20.09
C TYR A 143 -4.78 4.71 -19.40
N ALA A 144 -5.63 4.71 -18.37
CA ALA A 144 -5.94 5.92 -17.61
C ALA A 144 -4.70 6.47 -16.89
N VAL A 145 -3.85 5.59 -16.32
CA VAL A 145 -2.56 5.96 -15.71
C VAL A 145 -1.64 6.61 -16.75
N ASP A 146 -1.51 6.00 -17.92
CA ASP A 146 -0.66 6.50 -18.99
C ASP A 146 -1.10 7.91 -19.44
N LYS A 147 -2.39 8.09 -19.69
CA LYS A 147 -2.95 9.38 -20.12
C LYS A 147 -2.84 10.47 -19.05
N ALA A 148 -3.08 10.14 -17.79
CA ALA A 148 -2.92 11.08 -16.69
C ALA A 148 -1.45 11.51 -16.51
N TYR A 149 -0.52 10.56 -16.63
CA TYR A 149 0.91 10.85 -16.58
C TYR A 149 1.35 11.77 -17.74
N GLU A 150 0.90 11.51 -18.98
CA GLU A 150 1.15 12.37 -20.14
C GLU A 150 0.66 13.80 -19.93
N LYS A 151 -0.44 14.00 -19.18
CA LYS A 151 -0.99 15.31 -18.82
C LYS A 151 -0.28 15.97 -17.61
N GLY A 152 0.71 15.28 -17.03
CA GLY A 152 1.46 15.75 -15.86
C GLY A 152 0.66 15.71 -14.55
N MET A 153 -0.43 14.95 -14.48
CA MET A 153 -1.21 14.76 -13.25
C MET A 153 -0.39 14.01 -12.21
N THR A 154 -0.70 14.23 -10.94
CA THR A 154 -0.27 13.34 -9.86
C THR A 154 -1.08 12.05 -9.92
N VAL A 155 -0.44 10.89 -10.08
CA VAL A 155 -1.13 9.61 -10.19
C VAL A 155 -0.97 8.81 -8.90
N ALA A 156 -2.09 8.44 -8.27
CA ALA A 156 -2.15 7.61 -7.07
C ALA A 156 -2.88 6.30 -7.35
N LEU A 157 -2.26 5.17 -7.04
CA LEU A 157 -2.81 3.83 -7.23
C LEU A 157 -2.99 3.11 -5.90
N THR A 158 -4.17 2.53 -5.70
CA THR A 158 -4.41 1.47 -4.73
C THR A 158 -4.52 0.14 -5.48
N PRO A 159 -3.51 -0.76 -5.48
CA PRO A 159 -3.45 -1.94 -6.35
C PRO A 159 -4.33 -3.09 -5.86
N SER A 160 -5.54 -2.80 -5.43
CA SER A 160 -6.48 -3.75 -4.83
C SER A 160 -7.77 -3.84 -5.66
N PRO A 161 -8.33 -5.05 -5.84
CA PRO A 161 -7.75 -6.36 -5.51
C PRO A 161 -6.51 -6.67 -6.37
N PHE A 162 -5.53 -7.37 -5.77
CA PHE A 162 -4.33 -7.77 -6.51
C PHE A 162 -4.67 -8.89 -7.51
N ASN A 163 -4.28 -8.72 -8.77
CA ASN A 163 -4.43 -9.71 -9.84
C ASN A 163 -3.45 -9.40 -10.99
N GLU A 164 -3.47 -10.19 -12.05
CA GLU A 164 -2.56 -10.04 -13.19
C GLU A 164 -2.65 -8.67 -13.89
N ASN A 165 -3.79 -7.97 -13.82
CA ASN A 165 -3.95 -6.66 -14.46
C ASN A 165 -2.99 -5.61 -13.87
N ILE A 166 -2.64 -5.72 -12.58
CA ILE A 166 -1.67 -4.82 -11.93
C ILE A 166 -0.31 -4.86 -12.62
N LYS A 167 0.08 -6.02 -13.16
CA LYS A 167 1.36 -6.19 -13.86
C LYS A 167 1.45 -5.39 -15.18
N SER A 168 0.30 -4.99 -15.73
CA SER A 168 0.24 -4.16 -16.94
C SER A 168 0.44 -2.67 -16.66
N ILE A 169 0.38 -2.24 -15.40
CA ILE A 169 0.53 -0.84 -15.01
C ILE A 169 2.03 -0.51 -14.89
N ASP A 170 2.46 0.52 -15.59
CA ASP A 170 3.82 1.05 -15.47
C ASP A 170 3.97 1.87 -14.18
N LEU A 171 4.56 1.25 -13.15
CA LEU A 171 4.76 1.88 -11.84
C LEU A 171 5.68 3.11 -11.89
N SER A 172 6.48 3.29 -12.94
CA SER A 172 7.33 4.49 -13.11
C SER A 172 6.51 5.77 -13.36
N LYS A 173 5.24 5.62 -13.76
CA LYS A 173 4.28 6.72 -14.00
C LYS A 173 3.47 7.11 -12.77
N LEU A 174 3.61 6.35 -11.67
CA LEU A 174 2.93 6.63 -10.42
C LEU A 174 3.70 7.65 -9.58
N SER A 175 2.95 8.54 -8.94
CA SER A 175 3.47 9.41 -7.87
C SER A 175 3.32 8.76 -6.49
N TYR A 176 2.17 8.10 -6.25
CA TYR A 176 1.85 7.45 -4.99
C TYR A 176 1.34 6.03 -5.22
N LEU A 177 1.82 5.10 -4.41
CA LEU A 177 1.35 3.73 -4.32
C LEU A 177 0.86 3.48 -2.89
N LEU A 178 -0.45 3.25 -2.74
CA LEU A 178 -1.10 3.03 -1.44
C LEU A 178 -1.53 1.57 -1.34
N LEU A 179 -0.96 0.82 -0.41
CA LEU A 179 -1.19 -0.62 -0.32
C LEU A 179 -0.96 -1.14 1.10
N ASN A 180 -1.24 -2.42 1.31
CA ASN A 180 -0.98 -3.12 2.55
C ASN A 180 0.21 -4.09 2.43
N GLU A 181 0.55 -4.78 3.52
CA GLU A 181 1.68 -5.71 3.59
C GLU A 181 1.55 -6.93 2.68
N ILE A 182 0.33 -7.36 2.38
CA ILE A 182 0.09 -8.49 1.48
C ILE A 182 0.32 -8.02 0.05
N GLU A 183 -0.31 -6.93 -0.34
CA GLU A 183 -0.26 -6.38 -1.69
C GLU A 183 1.16 -5.98 -2.11
N ILE A 184 1.97 -5.42 -1.20
CA ILE A 184 3.36 -5.04 -1.55
C ILE A 184 4.24 -6.26 -1.78
N LYS A 185 4.05 -7.35 -1.03
CA LYS A 185 4.76 -8.60 -1.23
C LYS A 185 4.39 -9.26 -2.55
N GLU A 186 3.10 -9.30 -2.87
CA GLU A 186 2.60 -9.83 -4.14
C GLU A 186 3.11 -9.02 -5.33
N LEU A 187 3.13 -7.68 -5.22
CA LEU A 187 3.60 -6.78 -6.27
C LEU A 187 5.11 -6.89 -6.53
N SER A 188 5.91 -7.01 -5.48
CA SER A 188 7.37 -7.07 -5.57
C SER A 188 7.93 -8.48 -5.77
N GLY A 189 7.15 -9.51 -5.42
CA GLY A 189 7.61 -10.91 -5.34
C GLY A 189 8.53 -11.18 -4.15
N ALA A 190 8.69 -10.24 -3.22
CA ALA A 190 9.51 -10.40 -2.02
C ALA A 190 8.73 -11.06 -0.88
N ASN A 191 9.42 -11.83 -0.06
CA ASN A 191 8.82 -12.49 1.10
C ASN A 191 8.69 -11.58 2.34
N ASP A 192 9.48 -10.52 2.38
CA ASP A 192 9.53 -9.55 3.46
C ASP A 192 9.09 -8.16 2.99
N THR A 193 8.40 -7.44 3.87
CA THR A 193 7.80 -6.12 3.56
C THR A 193 8.86 -5.05 3.32
N GLU A 194 9.93 -5.01 4.12
CA GLU A 194 11.00 -4.02 3.98
C GLU A 194 11.81 -4.28 2.71
N ALA A 195 12.15 -5.55 2.43
CA ALA A 195 12.78 -5.93 1.17
C ALA A 195 11.92 -5.58 -0.04
N ALA A 196 10.59 -5.70 0.07
CA ALA A 196 9.63 -5.30 -0.97
C ALA A 196 9.69 -3.79 -1.23
N VAL A 197 9.66 -2.97 -0.18
CA VAL A 197 9.77 -1.50 -0.27
C VAL A 197 11.08 -1.10 -0.93
N ILE A 198 12.20 -1.61 -0.43
CA ILE A 198 13.54 -1.30 -0.98
C ILE A 198 13.64 -1.70 -2.46
N SER A 199 13.15 -2.88 -2.82
CA SER A 199 13.15 -3.36 -4.21
C SER A 199 12.38 -2.43 -5.14
N LEU A 200 11.19 -1.98 -4.72
CA LEU A 200 10.35 -1.07 -5.50
C LEU A 200 10.98 0.32 -5.62
N LEU A 201 11.51 0.89 -4.55
CA LEU A 201 12.15 2.21 -4.59
C LEU A 201 13.46 2.21 -5.41
N ASN A 202 14.24 1.14 -5.34
CA ASN A 202 15.43 0.99 -6.19
C ASN A 202 15.07 0.93 -7.69
N LYS A 203 13.94 0.33 -8.03
CA LYS A 203 13.47 0.21 -9.41
C LYS A 203 12.74 1.48 -9.88
N TYR A 204 12.03 2.13 -8.98
CA TYR A 204 11.17 3.29 -9.25
C TYR A 204 11.47 4.42 -8.26
N PRO A 205 12.58 5.17 -8.43
CA PRO A 205 13.08 6.13 -7.41
C PRO A 205 12.16 7.34 -7.17
N ASN A 206 11.25 7.64 -8.09
CA ASN A 206 10.27 8.73 -7.93
C ASN A 206 8.97 8.29 -7.24
N LEU A 207 8.81 6.99 -7.00
CA LEU A 207 7.61 6.43 -6.37
C LEU A 207 7.59 6.76 -4.87
N LYS A 208 6.42 7.14 -4.38
CA LYS A 208 6.15 7.34 -2.96
C LYS A 208 5.23 6.22 -2.49
N ILE A 209 5.68 5.43 -1.53
CA ILE A 209 4.94 4.26 -1.03
C ILE A 209 4.29 4.62 0.30
N MET A 210 2.96 4.51 0.36
CA MET A 210 2.17 4.62 1.57
C MET A 210 1.67 3.22 1.94
N LEU A 211 2.24 2.64 3.00
CA LEU A 211 1.97 1.26 3.41
C LEU A 211 1.13 1.24 4.69
N THR A 212 -0.03 0.60 4.65
CA THR A 212 -0.86 0.37 5.83
C THR A 212 -0.50 -0.97 6.49
N LEU A 213 -0.40 -0.96 7.83
CA LEU A 213 0.04 -2.07 8.67
C LEU A 213 -1.07 -2.56 9.62
N GLY A 214 -2.33 -2.27 9.29
CA GLY A 214 -3.49 -2.60 10.11
C GLY A 214 -3.42 -1.94 11.49
N SER A 215 -3.57 -2.72 12.56
CA SER A 215 -3.53 -2.24 13.96
C SER A 215 -2.17 -1.72 14.42
N ARG A 216 -1.12 -1.90 13.63
CA ARG A 216 0.20 -1.33 13.90
C ARG A 216 0.32 0.12 13.42
N GLY A 217 -0.43 0.54 12.41
CA GLY A 217 -0.40 1.90 11.87
C GLY A 217 -0.08 1.95 10.39
N CYS A 218 0.78 2.88 9.99
CA CYS A 218 1.18 3.05 8.59
C CYS A 218 2.61 3.60 8.49
N THR A 219 3.24 3.36 7.35
CA THR A 219 4.56 3.92 7.03
C THR A 219 4.55 4.55 5.64
N TYR A 220 5.24 5.69 5.52
CA TYR A 220 5.52 6.35 4.26
C TYR A 220 7.00 6.18 3.93
N ARG A 221 7.30 5.85 2.69
CA ARG A 221 8.65 5.66 2.20
C ARG A 221 8.83 6.26 0.80
N ASP A 222 9.89 7.02 0.65
CA ASP A 222 10.49 7.35 -0.65
C ASP A 222 12.02 7.22 -0.55
N THR A 223 12.78 7.70 -1.51
CA THR A 223 14.25 7.61 -1.52
C THR A 223 14.94 8.49 -0.48
N GLU A 224 14.25 9.47 0.10
CA GLU A 224 14.81 10.45 1.03
C GLU A 224 14.19 10.34 2.43
N LEU A 225 12.91 9.95 2.52
CA LEU A 225 12.11 10.06 3.72
C LEU A 225 11.50 8.71 4.11
N SER A 226 11.62 8.39 5.40
CA SER A 226 10.95 7.27 6.05
C SER A 226 10.18 7.80 7.26
N LEU A 227 8.85 7.60 7.26
CA LEU A 227 7.98 8.02 8.35
C LEU A 227 7.13 6.84 8.81
N PHE A 228 6.91 6.76 10.11
CA PHE A 228 5.96 5.85 10.72
C PHE A 228 4.91 6.62 11.54
N HIS A 229 3.67 6.19 11.45
CA HIS A 229 2.60 6.67 12.33
C HIS A 229 1.90 5.46 12.98
N PRO A 230 1.94 5.29 14.31
CA PRO A 230 1.25 4.20 14.99
C PRO A 230 -0.26 4.34 14.83
N ALA A 231 -0.97 3.22 14.75
CA ALA A 231 -2.43 3.25 14.73
C ALA A 231 -2.99 3.91 16.00
N PHE A 232 -4.17 4.51 15.89
CA PHE A 232 -4.91 4.93 17.09
C PHE A 232 -5.59 3.71 17.73
N SER A 233 -5.61 3.72 19.07
CA SER A 233 -6.24 2.66 19.87
C SER A 233 -7.75 2.85 19.89
N VAL A 234 -8.48 1.99 19.18
CA VAL A 234 -9.94 1.98 19.13
C VAL A 234 -10.45 0.55 19.24
N LYS A 235 -11.73 0.40 19.62
CA LYS A 235 -12.40 -0.90 19.55
C LYS A 235 -12.92 -1.10 18.11
N ALA A 236 -12.26 -1.99 17.37
CA ALA A 236 -12.72 -2.34 16.03
C ALA A 236 -14.07 -3.09 16.08
N VAL A 237 -15.01 -2.64 15.26
CA VAL A 237 -16.33 -3.22 15.06
C VAL A 237 -16.41 -3.86 13.67
N ASP A 238 -15.95 -3.12 12.64
CA ASP A 238 -15.91 -3.56 11.25
C ASP A 238 -14.70 -2.92 10.54
N THR A 239 -13.84 -3.71 9.92
CA THR A 239 -12.65 -3.22 9.24
C THR A 239 -12.86 -2.96 7.75
N THR A 240 -14.07 -3.20 7.23
CA THR A 240 -14.43 -2.99 5.83
C THR A 240 -14.29 -1.52 5.46
N GLY A 241 -13.61 -1.22 4.36
CA GLY A 241 -13.41 0.16 3.88
C GLY A 241 -12.41 1.01 4.68
N ALA A 242 -11.73 0.44 5.68
CA ALA A 242 -10.69 1.17 6.44
C ALA A 242 -9.55 1.66 5.55
N GLY A 243 -9.07 0.80 4.66
CA GLY A 243 -8.04 1.15 3.67
C GLY A 243 -8.50 2.22 2.68
N ASP A 244 -9.75 2.15 2.23
CA ASP A 244 -10.35 3.15 1.34
C ASP A 244 -10.51 4.50 2.04
N THR A 245 -10.94 4.47 3.32
CA THR A 245 -11.03 5.67 4.16
C THR A 245 -9.66 6.29 4.33
N PHE A 246 -8.64 5.49 4.67
CA PHE A 246 -7.27 5.95 4.79
C PHE A 246 -6.79 6.58 3.48
N ALA A 247 -6.95 5.90 2.35
CA ALA A 247 -6.48 6.37 1.04
C ALA A 247 -7.14 7.71 0.65
N GLY A 248 -8.46 7.83 0.79
CA GLY A 248 -9.18 9.06 0.47
C GLY A 248 -8.74 10.25 1.34
N TYR A 249 -8.57 10.05 2.64
CA TYR A 249 -8.09 11.09 3.56
C TYR A 249 -6.63 11.45 3.33
N PHE A 250 -5.75 10.47 3.09
CA PHE A 250 -4.34 10.70 2.80
C PHE A 250 -4.16 11.54 1.52
N ILE A 251 -4.79 11.12 0.43
CA ILE A 251 -4.70 11.84 -0.86
C ILE A 251 -5.32 13.24 -0.75
N THR A 252 -6.36 13.40 0.06
CA THR A 252 -6.91 14.75 0.36
C THR A 252 -5.88 15.62 1.07
N GLY A 253 -5.20 15.12 2.10
CA GLY A 253 -4.14 15.86 2.79
C GLY A 253 -3.02 16.28 1.82
N ILE A 254 -2.60 15.38 0.93
CA ILE A 254 -1.62 15.69 -0.13
C ILE A 254 -2.16 16.78 -1.08
N SER A 255 -3.43 16.70 -1.50
CA SER A 255 -4.05 17.70 -2.38
C SER A 255 -4.12 19.10 -1.75
N GLU A 256 -4.17 19.17 -0.44
CA GLU A 256 -4.15 20.40 0.37
C GLU A 256 -2.74 20.93 0.63
N GLY A 257 -1.69 20.19 0.24
CA GLY A 257 -0.29 20.55 0.49
C GLY A 257 0.17 20.28 1.93
N MET A 258 -0.49 19.38 2.66
CA MET A 258 -0.04 18.93 3.98
C MET A 258 1.30 18.22 3.88
N THR A 259 2.05 18.22 4.99
CA THR A 259 3.19 17.31 5.13
C THR A 259 2.71 15.85 5.10
N CYS A 260 3.56 14.92 4.63
CA CYS A 260 3.22 13.49 4.66
C CYS A 260 2.86 13.02 6.07
N ALA A 261 3.56 13.51 7.11
CA ALA A 261 3.28 13.16 8.51
C ALA A 261 1.88 13.61 8.96
N ASP A 262 1.46 14.83 8.59
CA ASP A 262 0.13 15.35 8.94
C ASP A 262 -0.97 14.62 8.17
N ALA A 263 -0.74 14.33 6.88
CA ALA A 263 -1.66 13.56 6.06
C ALA A 263 -1.83 12.11 6.58
N MET A 264 -0.73 11.46 7.00
CA MET A 264 -0.75 10.14 7.65
C MET A 264 -1.56 10.16 8.95
N ARG A 265 -1.31 11.15 9.80
CA ARG A 265 -2.01 11.30 11.08
C ARG A 265 -3.52 11.49 10.88
N LEU A 266 -3.89 12.35 9.92
CA LEU A 266 -5.30 12.61 9.57
C LEU A 266 -5.97 11.35 9.03
N ALA A 267 -5.32 10.65 8.10
CA ALA A 267 -5.84 9.43 7.48
C ALA A 267 -5.97 8.28 8.50
N SER A 268 -4.97 8.13 9.40
CA SER A 268 -5.03 7.14 10.47
C SER A 268 -6.18 7.39 11.44
N ALA A 269 -6.45 8.66 11.79
CA ALA A 269 -7.59 9.00 12.65
C ALA A 269 -8.92 8.72 11.96
N ALA A 270 -9.05 9.05 10.67
CA ALA A 270 -10.25 8.75 9.90
C ALA A 270 -10.50 7.24 9.80
N ALA A 271 -9.47 6.44 9.51
CA ALA A 271 -9.56 4.99 9.47
C ALA A 271 -9.93 4.40 10.85
N ALA A 272 -9.37 4.95 11.94
CA ALA A 272 -9.70 4.52 13.30
C ALA A 272 -11.18 4.77 13.65
N LEU A 273 -11.75 5.90 13.26
CA LEU A 273 -13.18 6.17 13.44
C LEU A 273 -14.02 5.24 12.55
N ALA A 274 -13.64 5.04 11.30
CA ALA A 274 -14.36 4.16 10.37
C ALA A 274 -14.46 2.73 10.92
N VAL A 275 -13.36 2.14 11.41
CA VAL A 275 -13.40 0.77 11.96
C VAL A 275 -14.20 0.62 13.25
N SER A 276 -14.57 1.73 13.91
CA SER A 276 -15.37 1.73 15.14
C SER A 276 -16.88 1.61 14.88
N GLU A 277 -17.29 1.67 13.61
CA GLU A 277 -18.69 1.58 13.18
C GLU A 277 -18.86 0.47 12.13
N LYS A 278 -20.13 0.05 11.89
CA LYS A 278 -20.45 -0.97 10.88
C LYS A 278 -20.56 -0.37 9.48
N GLY A 279 -20.09 -1.12 8.48
CA GLY A 279 -20.20 -0.84 7.05
C GLY A 279 -19.02 -0.06 6.49
N ALA A 280 -18.87 -0.05 5.16
CA ALA A 280 -17.80 0.61 4.45
C ALA A 280 -18.13 2.10 4.20
N ALA A 281 -18.96 2.41 3.20
CA ALA A 281 -19.29 3.79 2.83
C ALA A 281 -20.01 4.58 3.94
N THR A 282 -20.79 3.89 4.77
CA THR A 282 -21.57 4.50 5.85
C THR A 282 -20.72 4.93 7.04
N SER A 283 -19.69 4.15 7.37
CA SER A 283 -18.77 4.40 8.50
C SER A 283 -17.73 5.48 8.25
N ILE A 284 -17.52 5.90 7.00
CA ILE A 284 -16.52 6.93 6.66
C ILE A 284 -16.87 8.24 7.40
N PRO A 285 -16.01 8.77 8.27
CA PRO A 285 -16.30 9.98 9.04
C PRO A 285 -16.24 11.24 8.18
N ARG A 286 -16.76 12.37 8.70
CA ARG A 286 -16.54 13.69 8.12
C ARG A 286 -15.28 14.34 8.71
N ARG A 287 -14.65 15.24 7.97
CA ARG A 287 -13.45 15.97 8.39
C ARG A 287 -13.56 16.57 9.79
N ARG A 288 -14.73 17.19 10.12
CA ARG A 288 -14.97 17.77 11.43
C ARG A 288 -14.81 16.73 12.53
N ASP A 289 -15.46 15.57 12.36
CA ASP A 289 -15.47 14.51 13.38
C ASP A 289 -14.05 13.95 13.59
N VAL A 290 -13.27 13.81 12.52
CA VAL A 290 -11.86 13.41 12.59
C VAL A 290 -11.02 14.45 13.33
N THR A 291 -11.22 15.73 13.03
CA THR A 291 -10.45 16.82 13.66
C THR A 291 -10.75 16.92 15.16
N GLU A 292 -12.00 16.77 15.55
CA GLU A 292 -12.42 16.73 16.95
C GLU A 292 -11.80 15.52 17.67
N ALA A 293 -11.88 14.34 17.07
CA ALA A 293 -11.35 13.09 17.62
C ALA A 293 -9.82 13.11 17.80
N LEU A 294 -9.09 13.80 16.93
CA LEU A 294 -7.62 13.91 17.01
C LEU A 294 -7.12 14.49 18.34
N SER A 295 -7.96 15.24 19.05
CA SER A 295 -7.63 15.80 20.38
C SER A 295 -7.72 14.76 21.51
N THR A 296 -8.45 13.67 21.31
CA THR A 296 -8.76 12.64 22.33
C THR A 296 -8.23 11.25 21.97
N LEU A 297 -8.03 10.97 20.71
CA LEU A 297 -7.50 9.70 20.24
C LEU A 297 -6.09 9.45 20.77
N LYS A 298 -5.87 8.26 21.34
CA LYS A 298 -4.56 7.82 21.83
C LYS A 298 -3.94 6.86 20.82
N VAL A 299 -2.66 7.01 20.56
CA VAL A 299 -1.91 6.09 19.72
C VAL A 299 -1.70 4.75 20.41
N ASN A 300 -1.54 3.70 19.62
CA ASN A 300 -1.20 2.37 20.10
C ASN A 300 0.29 2.36 20.54
N GLU A 301 0.51 2.50 21.84
CA GLU A 301 1.87 2.54 22.42
C GLU A 301 2.67 1.26 22.17
N ASN A 302 1.99 0.11 22.03
CA ASN A 302 2.68 -1.15 21.70
C ASN A 302 3.20 -1.12 20.25
N ALA A 303 2.43 -0.58 19.30
CA ALA A 303 2.86 -0.40 17.91
C ALA A 303 4.05 0.56 17.82
N LYS A 304 4.00 1.69 18.56
CA LYS A 304 5.09 2.65 18.65
C LYS A 304 6.39 2.04 19.21
N LYS A 305 6.29 1.21 20.25
CA LYS A 305 7.45 0.49 20.80
C LYS A 305 8.02 -0.54 19.84
N GLN A 306 7.15 -1.25 19.08
CA GLN A 306 7.60 -2.22 18.09
C GLN A 306 8.35 -1.56 16.94
N ASP A 307 7.89 -0.39 16.50
CA ASP A 307 8.58 0.38 15.47
C ASP A 307 9.96 0.85 15.93
N ALA A 308 10.06 1.46 17.12
CA ALA A 308 11.34 1.87 17.68
C ALA A 308 12.35 0.72 17.81
N VAL A 309 11.88 -0.49 18.15
CA VAL A 309 12.73 -1.68 18.19
C VAL A 309 13.13 -2.13 16.79
N SER A 310 12.21 -2.04 15.83
CA SER A 310 12.50 -2.33 14.41
C SER A 310 13.59 -1.40 13.87
N ASP A 311 13.43 -0.10 14.08
CA ASP A 311 14.43 0.89 13.68
C ASP A 311 15.78 0.65 14.35
N ALA A 312 15.80 0.29 15.63
CA ALA A 312 17.04 -0.01 16.35
C ALA A 312 17.76 -1.24 15.80
N VAL A 313 17.03 -2.29 15.40
CA VAL A 313 17.60 -3.49 14.76
C VAL A 313 18.21 -3.16 13.40
N HIS A 314 17.48 -2.44 12.54
CA HIS A 314 17.98 -2.04 11.23
C HIS A 314 19.18 -1.10 11.35
N SER A 315 19.07 -0.04 12.16
CA SER A 315 20.16 0.91 12.40
C SER A 315 21.42 0.22 12.94
N TYR A 316 21.28 -0.77 13.82
CA TYR A 316 22.43 -1.52 14.33
C TYR A 316 23.16 -2.28 13.21
N ILE A 317 22.41 -2.95 12.33
CA ILE A 317 23.01 -3.66 11.18
C ILE A 317 23.66 -2.66 10.22
N ASP A 318 22.99 -1.55 9.93
CA ASP A 318 23.49 -0.54 8.97
C ASP A 318 24.76 0.16 9.45
N LEU A 319 24.84 0.46 10.74
CA LEU A 319 26.01 1.16 11.32
C LEU A 319 27.15 0.23 11.68
N HIS A 320 26.87 -1.02 12.01
CA HIS A 320 27.84 -1.96 12.55
C HIS A 320 28.09 -3.19 11.67
N TYR A 321 27.62 -3.20 10.40
CA TYR A 321 27.72 -4.41 9.55
C TYR A 321 29.09 -5.08 9.55
N ALA A 322 30.19 -4.31 9.67
CA ALA A 322 31.54 -4.86 9.63
C ALA A 322 31.87 -5.69 10.88
N ASP A 323 31.44 -5.26 12.07
CA ASP A 323 31.73 -5.85 13.37
C ASP A 323 30.51 -6.36 14.13
N ALA A 324 29.31 -6.28 13.52
CA ALA A 324 28.07 -6.67 14.14
C ALA A 324 28.05 -8.12 14.64
N SER A 325 27.51 -8.30 15.82
CA SER A 325 27.26 -9.61 16.43
C SER A 325 25.89 -9.64 17.10
N LEU A 326 25.35 -10.84 17.32
CA LEU A 326 24.06 -10.97 18.03
C LEU A 326 24.18 -10.48 19.48
N ALA A 327 25.33 -10.73 20.13
CA ALA A 327 25.61 -10.20 21.46
C ALA A 327 25.64 -8.67 21.48
N GLY A 328 26.24 -8.05 20.47
CA GLY A 328 26.25 -6.59 20.30
C GLY A 328 24.85 -6.01 20.07
N LEU A 329 24.03 -6.66 19.22
CA LEU A 329 22.63 -6.29 19.05
C LEU A 329 21.85 -6.42 20.37
N ALA A 330 22.06 -7.49 21.13
CA ALA A 330 21.42 -7.71 22.41
C ALA A 330 21.77 -6.61 23.41
N ALA A 331 23.03 -6.22 23.48
CA ALA A 331 23.48 -5.09 24.32
C ALA A 331 22.87 -3.77 23.84
N HIS A 332 22.82 -3.52 22.54
CA HIS A 332 22.21 -2.32 21.95
C HIS A 332 20.71 -2.18 22.28
N LEU A 333 19.98 -3.29 22.26
CA LEU A 333 18.55 -3.33 22.57
C LEU A 333 18.23 -3.44 24.07
N GLY A 334 19.21 -3.72 24.93
CA GLY A 334 19.00 -4.00 26.35
C GLY A 334 18.31 -5.36 26.59
N TYR A 335 18.54 -6.34 25.74
CA TYR A 335 17.92 -7.68 25.78
C TYR A 335 18.94 -8.78 26.03
N THR A 336 18.46 -9.99 26.34
CA THR A 336 19.28 -11.20 26.27
C THR A 336 19.53 -11.60 24.82
N GLU A 337 20.63 -12.29 24.52
CA GLU A 337 20.94 -12.73 23.13
C GLU A 337 19.83 -13.60 22.53
N VAL A 338 19.22 -14.48 23.32
CA VAL A 338 18.13 -15.34 22.88
C VAL A 338 16.94 -14.48 22.42
N TYR A 339 16.52 -13.54 23.25
CA TYR A 339 15.40 -12.65 22.92
C TYR A 339 15.72 -11.68 21.79
N ALA A 340 16.94 -11.14 21.74
CA ALA A 340 17.40 -10.32 20.63
C ALA A 340 17.38 -11.09 19.29
N GLY A 341 17.76 -12.37 19.30
CA GLY A 341 17.67 -13.24 18.13
C GLY A 341 16.24 -13.48 17.64
N GLU A 342 15.29 -13.67 18.56
CA GLU A 342 13.86 -13.78 18.23
C GLU A 342 13.29 -12.46 17.68
N VAL A 343 13.63 -11.35 18.31
CA VAL A 343 13.25 -10.00 17.86
C VAL A 343 13.82 -9.71 16.48
N ALA A 344 15.11 -9.93 16.28
CA ALA A 344 15.77 -9.75 14.98
C ALA A 344 15.09 -10.62 13.90
N LYS A 345 14.80 -11.89 14.18
CA LYS A 345 14.12 -12.77 13.22
C LYS A 345 12.72 -12.27 12.86
N ARG A 346 11.98 -11.73 13.82
CA ARG A 346 10.64 -11.16 13.59
C ARG A 346 10.70 -9.86 12.79
N VAL A 347 11.68 -8.99 13.08
CA VAL A 347 11.87 -7.69 12.42
C VAL A 347 12.41 -7.86 11.00
N LEU A 348 13.43 -8.70 10.81
CA LEU A 348 14.16 -8.88 9.55
C LEU A 348 13.52 -9.93 8.62
N GLY A 349 12.51 -10.67 9.09
CA GLY A 349 11.93 -11.79 8.34
C GLY A 349 12.88 -13.00 8.17
N THR A 350 14.14 -12.87 8.62
CA THR A 350 15.18 -13.87 8.52
C THR A 350 16.08 -13.86 9.77
N THR A 351 17.05 -14.76 9.87
CA THR A 351 17.97 -14.73 11.02
C THR A 351 18.91 -13.51 10.94
N PHE A 352 19.31 -12.98 12.10
CA PHE A 352 20.29 -11.89 12.20
C PHE A 352 21.55 -12.17 11.35
N THR A 353 22.09 -13.39 11.42
CA THR A 353 23.26 -13.78 10.64
C THR A 353 23.02 -13.76 9.13
N SER A 354 21.81 -14.11 8.67
CA SER A 354 21.46 -14.06 7.25
C SER A 354 21.32 -12.62 6.77
N ALA A 355 20.63 -11.77 7.51
CA ALA A 355 20.49 -10.35 7.18
C ALA A 355 21.86 -9.64 7.18
N LEU A 356 22.70 -9.91 8.16
CA LEU A 356 24.06 -9.36 8.22
C LEU A 356 24.92 -9.79 7.02
N LYS A 357 24.81 -11.06 6.62
CA LYS A 357 25.49 -11.57 5.42
C LYS A 357 25.04 -10.83 4.15
N GLU A 358 23.74 -10.61 4.02
CA GLU A 358 23.17 -9.88 2.89
C GLU A 358 23.65 -8.43 2.88
N LYS A 359 23.61 -7.71 4.01
CA LYS A 359 24.11 -6.34 4.13
C LYS A 359 25.58 -6.21 3.78
N ARG A 360 26.43 -7.08 4.31
CA ARG A 360 27.87 -7.12 3.99
C ARG A 360 28.14 -7.31 2.49
N CYS A 361 27.38 -8.22 1.85
CA CYS A 361 27.49 -8.43 0.40
C CYS A 361 26.95 -7.25 -0.41
N GLU A 362 25.94 -6.55 0.07
CA GLU A 362 25.40 -5.33 -0.54
C GLU A 362 26.43 -4.21 -0.53
N VAL A 363 27.04 -3.93 0.62
CA VAL A 363 28.12 -2.93 0.75
C VAL A 363 29.30 -3.29 -0.13
N ALA A 364 29.72 -4.57 -0.13
CA ALA A 364 30.78 -5.03 -1.00
C ALA A 364 30.46 -4.83 -2.49
N ARG A 365 29.22 -5.05 -2.89
CA ARG A 365 28.75 -4.80 -4.27
C ARG A 365 28.94 -3.34 -4.66
N THR A 366 28.56 -2.41 -3.78
CA THR A 366 28.74 -0.96 -3.99
C THR A 366 30.22 -0.61 -4.12
N LEU A 367 31.07 -1.08 -3.20
CA LEU A 367 32.51 -0.84 -3.24
C LEU A 367 33.17 -1.42 -4.51
N LEU A 368 32.72 -2.60 -4.96
CA LEU A 368 33.19 -3.20 -6.22
C LEU A 368 32.84 -2.37 -7.46
N SER A 369 31.69 -1.67 -7.44
CA SER A 369 31.19 -0.86 -8.55
C SER A 369 31.81 0.53 -8.59
N ASP A 370 32.05 1.13 -7.43
CA ASP A 370 32.33 2.56 -7.31
C ASP A 370 33.81 2.86 -6.96
N THR A 371 34.58 1.83 -6.58
CA THR A 371 36.01 2.00 -6.21
C THR A 371 36.93 1.05 -6.96
N ASP A 372 38.25 1.36 -6.93
CA ASP A 372 39.30 0.48 -7.38
C ASP A 372 39.96 -0.31 -6.25
N MET A 373 39.39 -0.27 -5.05
CA MET A 373 39.91 -0.97 -3.86
C MET A 373 40.16 -2.45 -4.16
N PRO A 374 41.28 -3.04 -3.76
CA PRO A 374 41.54 -4.48 -3.90
C PRO A 374 40.39 -5.31 -3.30
N ILE A 375 40.06 -6.43 -3.94
CA ILE A 375 38.96 -7.28 -3.46
C ILE A 375 39.23 -7.83 -2.06
N SER A 376 40.48 -8.14 -1.74
CA SER A 376 40.93 -8.53 -0.39
C SER A 376 40.54 -7.49 0.67
N ASP A 377 40.79 -6.21 0.33
CA ASP A 377 40.54 -5.10 1.26
C ASP A 377 39.04 -4.86 1.44
N ILE A 378 38.27 -4.95 0.36
CA ILE A 378 36.78 -4.92 0.45
C ILE A 378 36.25 -6.03 1.37
N ILE A 379 36.80 -7.26 1.25
CA ILE A 379 36.38 -8.39 2.08
C ILE A 379 36.63 -8.10 3.56
N CYS A 380 37.78 -7.52 3.87
CA CYS A 380 38.14 -7.12 5.22
C CYS A 380 37.22 -6.00 5.73
N ASP A 381 37.04 -4.94 4.93
CA ASP A 381 36.23 -3.76 5.25
C ASP A 381 34.76 -4.11 5.54
N VAL A 382 34.21 -5.10 4.84
CA VAL A 382 32.85 -5.55 5.09
C VAL A 382 32.74 -6.60 6.21
N GLY A 383 33.82 -6.87 6.94
CA GLY A 383 33.85 -7.68 8.14
C GLY A 383 33.91 -9.19 7.91
N TYR A 384 34.56 -9.65 6.81
CA TYR A 384 34.84 -11.07 6.62
C TYR A 384 36.31 -11.38 6.85
N GLU A 385 36.57 -12.31 7.74
CA GLU A 385 37.91 -12.87 7.95
C GLU A 385 38.24 -14.00 6.95
N ASN A 386 37.21 -14.72 6.48
CA ASN A 386 37.34 -15.84 5.56
C ASN A 386 36.90 -15.44 4.13
N GLU A 387 37.91 -15.23 3.28
CA GLU A 387 37.72 -14.85 1.88
C GLU A 387 36.89 -15.88 1.07
N SER A 388 37.12 -17.18 1.29
CA SER A 388 36.40 -18.24 0.58
C SER A 388 34.91 -18.24 0.92
N TYR A 389 34.59 -18.01 2.21
CA TYR A 389 33.23 -17.91 2.66
C TYR A 389 32.50 -16.69 2.06
N PHE A 390 33.16 -15.53 2.06
CA PHE A 390 32.62 -14.33 1.40
C PHE A 390 32.37 -14.57 -0.10
N ARG A 391 33.35 -15.11 -0.85
CA ARG A 391 33.21 -15.37 -2.29
C ARG A 391 32.02 -16.28 -2.60
N LYS A 392 31.79 -17.30 -1.76
CA LYS A 392 30.65 -18.20 -1.87
C LYS A 392 29.32 -17.46 -1.58
N ALA A 393 29.26 -16.66 -0.50
CA ALA A 393 28.11 -15.88 -0.13
C ALA A 393 27.73 -14.88 -1.24
N PHE A 394 28.69 -14.11 -1.72
CA PHE A 394 28.50 -13.13 -2.79
C PHE A 394 28.03 -13.78 -4.11
N LYS A 395 28.64 -14.91 -4.50
CA LYS A 395 28.21 -15.65 -5.69
C LYS A 395 26.78 -16.20 -5.55
N THR A 396 26.41 -16.65 -4.34
CA THR A 396 25.04 -17.14 -4.09
C THR A 396 24.01 -16.03 -4.25
N LEU A 397 24.30 -14.80 -3.80
CA LEU A 397 23.38 -13.66 -3.87
C LEU A 397 23.32 -13.02 -5.26
N TYR A 398 24.46 -12.91 -5.95
CA TYR A 398 24.54 -12.15 -7.21
C TYR A 398 24.87 -13.00 -8.44
N GLY A 399 24.93 -14.31 -8.31
CA GLY A 399 25.20 -15.25 -9.41
C GLY A 399 26.62 -15.20 -9.99
N LYS A 400 27.48 -14.29 -9.50
CA LYS A 400 28.85 -14.04 -10.00
C LYS A 400 29.84 -13.90 -8.84
N THR A 401 31.09 -14.26 -9.08
CA THR A 401 32.15 -13.95 -8.12
C THR A 401 32.42 -12.44 -8.05
N PRO A 402 32.97 -11.91 -6.95
CA PRO A 402 33.28 -10.47 -6.83
C PRO A 402 34.15 -9.92 -7.99
N GLY A 403 35.11 -10.71 -8.46
CA GLY A 403 35.98 -10.32 -9.59
C GLY A 403 35.25 -10.31 -10.94
N GLU A 404 34.36 -11.27 -11.18
CA GLU A 404 33.50 -11.29 -12.37
C GLU A 404 32.51 -10.13 -12.35
N TYR A 405 31.91 -9.84 -11.17
CA TYR A 405 30.99 -8.73 -10.98
C TYR A 405 31.68 -7.38 -11.29
N ARG A 406 32.85 -7.12 -10.72
CA ARG A 406 33.62 -5.89 -10.97
C ARG A 406 33.95 -5.70 -12.46
N ARG A 407 34.41 -6.77 -13.14
CA ARG A 407 34.70 -6.71 -14.59
C ARG A 407 33.44 -6.35 -15.40
N LEU A 408 32.31 -6.92 -15.08
CA LEU A 408 31.06 -6.65 -15.77
C LEU A 408 30.65 -5.18 -15.61
N VAL A 409 30.61 -4.66 -14.39
CA VAL A 409 30.13 -3.29 -14.10
C VAL A 409 31.09 -2.24 -14.66
N LYS A 410 32.42 -2.43 -14.54
CA LYS A 410 33.40 -1.50 -15.11
C LYS A 410 33.49 -1.58 -16.63
N GLY A 411 33.26 -2.76 -17.22
CA GLY A 411 33.17 -2.92 -18.67
C GLY A 411 31.99 -2.17 -19.28
N LEU A 412 30.86 -2.11 -18.57
CA LEU A 412 29.67 -1.33 -18.96
C LEU A 412 29.86 0.20 -18.81
N LYS A 413 30.72 0.66 -17.89
CA LYS A 413 31.04 2.09 -17.72
C LYS A 413 32.01 2.63 -18.83
N ILE A 414 32.68 1.77 -19.56
CA ILE A 414 33.63 2.16 -20.65
C ILE A 414 32.89 2.29 -22.01
N ILE A 415 31.65 1.77 -22.11
CA ILE A 415 30.87 1.76 -23.37
C ILE A 415 29.81 2.91 -23.37
N LYS A 416 29.75 3.72 -22.33
CA LYS A 416 28.96 4.96 -22.26
C LYS A 416 29.89 6.18 -22.32
#